data_541dc2f84ec24b88bd45e0d49b4151ce
#
_entry.id   541dc2f84ec24b88bd45e0d49b4151ce
#
_cell.length_a   1.000
_cell.length_b   1.000
_cell.length_c   1.000
_cell.angle_alpha   90.00
_cell.angle_beta   90.00
_cell.angle_gamma   90.00
#
_symmetry.space_group_name_H-M   'P 1'
#
loop_
_entity.id
_entity.type
_entity.pdbx_description
1 polymer ?
#
loop_
_entity_poly.entity_id
_entity_poly.type
_entity_poly.pdbx_seq_one_letter_code
_entity_poly.pdbx_strand_id
1 'polypeptide(L)'
;MRKLVITLVIAALTVSVTVSAAVAKPSKKAGGGDICVLLPDPKSSVRWETQDRPALVAAFTKAGVSYVITNADGSPQKQKTQADQCLANGAKVVILVSLDRGSSIAIEAAAKSRGAKVIEYDRQVKGGSAAIYISFDGRAVGVLQGKGVVAGLKALGTYSKKPVVAELHGGQTDNNSFLFKGGYESVLNPLYKNGTLKKGPQQFTPGWDNQKAGTIFEQMLVKTKNNIQGVAAANDGLANAVVVALKARKLKPIALSGQDATPQGVQNIISGWQTMTVWKDTRKLATASANAAIALAKGQKPRQTGTVANGPGKTLPAFIIPPVSINKTNYKQLFNGYLKRSEVCRGAYAKYCK
;
A
#
# COMPACT_ATOMS: atom_id res chain seq x y z
N MET A 1 -71.92 45.76 55.61
CA MET A 1 -70.47 45.64 55.68
C MET A 1 -70.16 44.17 55.74
N ARG A 2 -69.88 43.54 54.54
CA ARG A 2 -69.54 42.14 54.44
C ARG A 2 -68.01 42.02 54.11
N LYS A 3 -67.28 41.42 55.04
CA LYS A 3 -65.86 41.16 54.84
C LYS A 3 -65.70 39.88 53.97
N LEU A 4 -65.01 40.02 52.83
CA LEU A 4 -64.64 38.92 51.92
C LEU A 4 -63.32 38.40 52.40
N VAL A 5 -63.23 37.11 52.73
CA VAL A 5 -62.00 36.39 53.06
C VAL A 5 -61.55 35.68 51.80
N ILE A 6 -60.41 36.06 51.26
CA ILE A 6 -59.78 35.39 50.08
C ILE A 6 -58.75 34.36 50.61
N THR A 7 -59.04 33.10 50.40
CA THR A 7 -58.15 31.99 50.73
C THR A 7 -57.17 31.73 49.54
N LEU A 8 -55.93 32.00 49.79
CA LEU A 8 -54.83 31.73 48.76
C LEU A 8 -54.43 30.26 48.84
N VAL A 9 -54.69 29.52 47.79
CA VAL A 9 -54.20 28.15 47.61
C VAL A 9 -52.84 28.21 46.86
N ILE A 10 -51.75 27.89 47.55
CA ILE A 10 -50.40 27.78 46.96
C ILE A 10 -50.28 26.37 46.46
N ALA A 11 -50.30 26.18 45.11
CA ALA A 11 -49.96 24.93 44.46
C ALA A 11 -48.40 24.85 44.23
N ALA A 12 -47.75 23.99 44.97
CA ALA A 12 -46.33 23.72 44.78
C ALA A 12 -46.12 22.83 43.54
N LEU A 13 -45.65 23.43 42.46
CA LEU A 13 -45.16 22.66 41.27
C LEU A 13 -43.74 22.16 41.55
N THR A 14 -43.58 20.86 41.78
CA THR A 14 -42.26 20.20 41.79
C THR A 14 -41.84 19.95 40.35
N VAL A 15 -40.91 20.76 39.85
CA VAL A 15 -40.25 20.51 38.55
C VAL A 15 -39.14 19.49 38.76
N SER A 16 -39.37 18.25 38.31
CA SER A 16 -38.34 17.20 38.25
C SER A 16 -37.42 17.48 37.08
N VAL A 17 -36.24 18.03 37.36
CA VAL A 17 -35.16 18.18 36.36
C VAL A 17 -34.49 16.82 36.14
N THR A 18 -34.87 16.11 35.09
CA THR A 18 -34.12 14.93 34.61
C THR A 18 -32.85 15.43 33.92
N VAL A 19 -31.71 15.34 34.61
CA VAL A 19 -30.39 15.55 34.01
C VAL A 19 -30.09 14.36 33.10
N SER A 20 -30.43 14.50 31.84
CA SER A 20 -29.91 13.57 30.79
C SER A 20 -28.41 13.81 30.64
N ALA A 21 -27.60 12.91 31.18
CA ALA A 21 -26.18 12.86 30.89
C ALA A 21 -26.01 12.58 29.40
N ALA A 22 -25.90 13.63 28.60
CA ALA A 22 -25.46 13.51 27.22
C ALA A 22 -24.01 12.99 27.24
N VAL A 23 -23.81 11.71 26.87
CA VAL A 23 -22.47 11.17 26.56
C VAL A 23 -21.96 12.02 25.40
N ALA A 24 -21.11 12.97 25.72
CA ALA A 24 -20.46 13.83 24.75
C ALA A 24 -19.62 12.90 23.81
N LYS A 25 -20.04 12.80 22.54
CA LYS A 25 -19.16 12.24 21.49
C LYS A 25 -17.83 12.98 21.55
N PRO A 26 -16.68 12.30 21.55
CA PRO A 26 -15.38 12.98 21.59
C PRO A 26 -15.32 13.97 20.43
N SER A 27 -15.23 15.25 20.74
CA SER A 27 -15.10 16.30 19.75
C SER A 27 -13.80 16.08 19.00
N LYS A 28 -13.85 15.97 17.67
CA LYS A 28 -12.66 16.05 16.82
C LYS A 28 -11.97 17.38 17.16
N LYS A 29 -10.82 17.33 17.86
CA LYS A 29 -9.93 18.50 17.96
C LYS A 29 -9.56 18.91 16.54
N ALA A 30 -9.92 20.11 16.14
CA ALA A 30 -9.53 20.66 14.86
C ALA A 30 -8.00 20.64 14.78
N GLY A 31 -7.45 19.84 13.86
CA GLY A 31 -6.01 19.80 13.55
C GLY A 31 -5.13 18.83 14.35
N GLY A 32 -5.62 18.03 15.32
CA GLY A 32 -4.82 17.08 16.08
C GLY A 32 -5.49 15.72 16.26
N GLY A 33 -4.72 14.64 16.17
CA GLY A 33 -5.15 13.26 16.46
C GLY A 33 -4.08 12.51 17.22
N ASP A 34 -4.46 11.57 18.07
CA ASP A 34 -3.49 10.70 18.77
C ASP A 34 -2.64 9.88 17.77
N ILE A 35 -3.19 9.61 16.59
CA ILE A 35 -2.54 8.87 15.51
C ILE A 35 -2.44 9.73 14.27
N CYS A 36 -1.22 9.90 13.76
CA CYS A 36 -0.93 10.59 12.52
C CYS A 36 -0.48 9.60 11.45
N VAL A 37 -1.12 9.61 10.28
CA VAL A 37 -0.74 8.79 9.12
C VAL A 37 -0.17 9.67 8.03
N LEU A 38 1.02 9.32 7.55
CA LEU A 38 1.75 10.03 6.53
C LEU A 38 1.84 9.16 5.27
N LEU A 39 0.87 9.31 4.37
CA LEU A 39 0.86 8.64 3.06
C LEU A 39 1.85 9.30 2.11
N PRO A 40 2.46 8.53 1.17
CA PRO A 40 3.59 9.01 0.39
C PRO A 40 3.14 9.90 -0.77
N ASP A 41 2.26 9.40 -1.61
CA ASP A 41 1.79 10.06 -2.84
C ASP A 41 0.61 9.31 -3.46
N PRO A 42 -0.18 9.95 -4.34
CA PRO A 42 -1.28 9.28 -5.05
C PRO A 42 -0.83 8.61 -6.36
N LYS A 43 0.44 8.78 -6.82
CA LYS A 43 0.91 8.41 -8.16
C LYS A 43 1.64 7.08 -8.21
N SER A 44 2.47 6.77 -7.19
CA SER A 44 3.28 5.53 -7.16
C SER A 44 2.41 4.27 -7.12
N SER A 45 1.28 4.34 -6.46
CA SER A 45 0.20 3.35 -6.53
C SER A 45 -1.12 3.99 -6.11
N VAL A 46 -2.17 3.80 -6.88
CA VAL A 46 -3.52 4.30 -6.59
C VAL A 46 -4.09 3.75 -5.28
N ARG A 47 -3.55 2.63 -4.79
CA ARG A 47 -4.02 1.98 -3.55
C ARG A 47 -3.94 2.89 -2.33
N TRP A 48 -2.96 3.79 -2.25
CA TRP A 48 -2.77 4.68 -1.09
C TRP A 48 -4.05 5.44 -0.74
N GLU A 49 -4.71 5.99 -1.76
CA GLU A 49 -5.95 6.74 -1.59
C GLU A 49 -7.21 5.87 -1.71
N THR A 50 -7.20 4.84 -2.57
CA THR A 50 -8.41 4.06 -2.88
C THR A 50 -8.60 2.84 -1.98
N GLN A 51 -7.54 2.36 -1.32
CA GLN A 51 -7.56 1.16 -0.48
C GLN A 51 -7.02 1.42 0.93
N ASP A 52 -5.78 1.92 1.05
CA ASP A 52 -5.13 2.07 2.35
C ASP A 52 -5.84 3.13 3.22
N ARG A 53 -6.09 4.34 2.68
CA ARG A 53 -6.79 5.40 3.41
C ARG A 53 -8.18 4.95 3.90
N PRO A 54 -9.09 4.42 3.06
CA PRO A 54 -10.39 3.95 3.53
C PRO A 54 -10.31 2.86 4.59
N ALA A 55 -9.38 1.92 4.44
CA ALA A 55 -9.19 0.83 5.40
C ALA A 55 -8.69 1.34 6.76
N LEU A 56 -7.74 2.29 6.79
CA LEU A 56 -7.26 2.94 8.01
C LEU A 56 -8.38 3.75 8.67
N VAL A 57 -9.12 4.55 7.90
CA VAL A 57 -10.28 5.30 8.40
C VAL A 57 -11.29 4.37 9.07
N ALA A 58 -11.66 3.27 8.41
CA ALA A 58 -12.60 2.30 8.96
C ALA A 58 -12.08 1.67 10.26
N ALA A 59 -10.79 1.31 10.31
CA ALA A 59 -10.16 0.71 11.49
C ALA A 59 -10.13 1.69 12.68
N PHE A 60 -9.72 2.94 12.46
CA PHE A 60 -9.65 3.96 13.52
C PHE A 60 -11.04 4.39 13.99
N THR A 61 -12.00 4.57 13.08
CA THR A 61 -13.39 4.90 13.42
C THR A 61 -14.00 3.79 14.26
N LYS A 62 -13.81 2.52 13.88
CA LYS A 62 -14.28 1.36 14.67
C LYS A 62 -13.67 1.33 16.07
N ALA A 63 -12.42 1.74 16.21
CA ALA A 63 -11.70 1.75 17.48
C ALA A 63 -12.00 3.01 18.32
N GLY A 64 -12.71 4.01 17.80
CA GLY A 64 -13.02 5.25 18.51
C GLY A 64 -11.80 6.14 18.83
N VAL A 65 -10.69 5.99 18.08
CA VAL A 65 -9.47 6.77 18.29
C VAL A 65 -9.44 8.01 17.39
N SER A 66 -8.79 9.07 17.87
CA SER A 66 -8.58 10.29 17.09
C SER A 66 -7.41 10.10 16.11
N TYR A 67 -7.56 10.57 14.87
CA TYR A 67 -6.53 10.41 13.84
C TYR A 67 -6.52 11.55 12.83
N VAL A 68 -5.36 11.72 12.18
CA VAL A 68 -5.17 12.57 11.00
C VAL A 68 -4.48 11.73 9.94
N ILE A 69 -4.93 11.81 8.68
CA ILE A 69 -4.30 11.13 7.54
C ILE A 69 -3.98 12.19 6.48
N THR A 70 -2.71 12.38 6.21
CA THR A 70 -2.20 13.33 5.20
C THR A 70 -1.55 12.60 4.04
N ASN A 71 -1.30 13.30 2.94
CA ASN A 71 -0.55 12.80 1.80
C ASN A 71 0.53 13.82 1.43
N ALA A 72 1.74 13.34 1.22
CA ALA A 72 2.90 14.17 0.95
C ALA A 72 3.07 14.52 -0.54
N ASP A 73 2.24 13.96 -1.43
CA ASP A 73 2.29 14.17 -2.88
C ASP A 73 3.69 13.92 -3.50
N GLY A 74 4.43 12.96 -2.94
CA GLY A 74 5.78 12.61 -3.40
C GLY A 74 6.89 13.54 -2.90
N SER A 75 6.59 14.49 -2.01
CA SER A 75 7.57 15.41 -1.45
C SER A 75 8.04 14.98 -0.06
N PRO A 76 9.31 14.54 0.11
CA PRO A 76 9.89 14.25 1.42
C PRO A 76 9.84 15.43 2.39
N GLN A 77 10.06 16.66 1.90
CA GLN A 77 9.94 17.90 2.68
C GLN A 77 8.52 18.07 3.23
N LYS A 78 7.52 17.90 2.36
CA LYS A 78 6.11 18.00 2.77
C LYS A 78 5.78 16.95 3.81
N GLN A 79 6.25 15.71 3.63
CA GLN A 79 6.04 14.62 4.60
C GLN A 79 6.65 14.97 5.96
N LYS A 80 7.89 15.52 5.99
CA LYS A 80 8.54 15.97 7.21
C LYS A 80 7.74 17.09 7.90
N THR A 81 7.28 18.10 7.14
CA THR A 81 6.45 19.20 7.67
C THR A 81 5.16 18.67 8.27
N GLN A 82 4.48 17.72 7.59
CA GLN A 82 3.27 17.07 8.10
C GLN A 82 3.54 16.29 9.39
N ALA A 83 4.68 15.60 9.47
CA ALA A 83 5.09 14.91 10.69
C ALA A 83 5.29 15.89 11.85
N ASP A 84 6.01 17.01 11.61
CA ASP A 84 6.26 18.03 12.62
C ASP A 84 4.98 18.67 13.14
N GLN A 85 4.03 18.95 12.26
CA GLN A 85 2.68 19.46 12.62
C GLN A 85 1.92 18.44 13.47
N CYS A 86 1.90 17.18 13.09
CA CYS A 86 1.27 16.12 13.87
C CYS A 86 1.87 16.02 15.28
N LEU A 87 3.19 16.03 15.36
CA LEU A 87 3.92 15.94 16.64
C LEU A 87 3.72 17.20 17.50
N ALA A 88 3.65 18.39 16.91
CA ALA A 88 3.32 19.62 17.61
C ALA A 88 1.89 19.61 18.18
N ASN A 89 0.97 18.96 17.48
CA ASN A 89 -0.42 18.77 17.91
C ASN A 89 -0.61 17.60 18.89
N GLY A 90 0.48 16.98 19.37
CA GLY A 90 0.44 15.97 20.42
C GLY A 90 0.19 14.54 19.92
N ALA A 91 0.46 14.22 18.65
CA ALA A 91 0.36 12.86 18.15
C ALA A 91 1.27 11.91 18.98
N LYS A 92 0.69 10.82 19.45
CA LYS A 92 1.38 9.77 20.24
C LYS A 92 2.02 8.71 19.34
N VAL A 93 1.43 8.51 18.16
CA VAL A 93 1.89 7.54 17.18
C VAL A 93 1.87 8.13 15.78
N VAL A 94 2.95 7.94 15.04
CA VAL A 94 3.08 8.25 13.62
C VAL A 94 3.13 6.96 12.82
N ILE A 95 2.20 6.78 11.89
CA ILE A 95 2.25 5.70 10.89
C ILE A 95 2.88 6.31 9.63
N LEU A 96 4.07 5.85 9.29
CA LEU A 96 4.90 6.42 8.24
C LEU A 96 5.02 5.48 7.03
N VAL A 97 4.60 5.95 5.86
CA VAL A 97 4.96 5.34 4.58
C VAL A 97 6.15 6.12 4.00
N SER A 98 7.34 5.58 4.14
CA SER A 98 8.59 6.26 3.77
C SER A 98 8.64 6.66 2.30
N LEU A 99 9.00 7.91 2.00
CA LEU A 99 9.32 8.39 0.66
C LEU A 99 10.81 8.24 0.34
N ASP A 100 11.66 8.55 1.32
CA ASP A 100 13.09 8.29 1.27
C ASP A 100 13.65 8.01 2.66
N ARG A 101 14.80 7.36 2.69
CA ARG A 101 15.44 6.94 3.94
C ARG A 101 15.86 8.12 4.81
N GLY A 102 16.42 9.17 4.24
CA GLY A 102 17.00 10.29 5.00
C GLY A 102 15.94 11.10 5.75
N SER A 103 14.90 11.55 5.04
CA SER A 103 13.78 12.28 5.65
C SER A 103 13.01 11.42 6.65
N SER A 104 12.85 10.13 6.37
CA SER A 104 12.14 9.20 7.27
C SER A 104 12.90 8.98 8.58
N ILE A 105 14.24 8.83 8.55
CA ILE A 105 15.06 8.78 9.78
C ILE A 105 14.91 10.08 10.60
N ALA A 106 14.85 11.25 9.93
CA ALA A 106 14.64 12.52 10.62
C ALA A 106 13.24 12.62 11.24
N ILE A 107 12.20 12.09 10.59
CA ILE A 107 10.84 11.98 11.14
C ILE A 107 10.84 11.10 12.38
N GLU A 108 11.47 9.93 12.33
CA GLU A 108 11.55 9.00 13.46
C GLU A 108 12.32 9.59 14.65
N ALA A 109 13.42 10.30 14.38
CA ALA A 109 14.18 11.01 15.42
C ALA A 109 13.34 12.11 16.07
N ALA A 110 12.58 12.90 15.28
CA ALA A 110 11.68 13.92 15.79
C ALA A 110 10.52 13.34 16.61
N ALA A 111 9.97 12.21 16.19
CA ALA A 111 8.95 11.50 16.96
C ALA A 111 9.50 11.01 18.30
N LYS A 112 10.68 10.38 18.29
CA LYS A 112 11.35 9.88 19.49
C LYS A 112 11.65 10.99 20.49
N SER A 113 12.15 12.16 20.05
CA SER A 113 12.47 13.29 20.92
C SER A 113 11.23 13.87 21.61
N ARG A 114 10.04 13.66 21.06
CA ARG A 114 8.74 14.06 21.62
C ARG A 114 7.98 12.92 22.31
N GLY A 115 8.63 11.78 22.53
CA GLY A 115 8.02 10.61 23.19
C GLY A 115 7.01 9.85 22.32
N ALA A 116 6.80 10.27 21.06
CA ALA A 116 5.93 9.56 20.12
C ALA A 116 6.60 8.30 19.56
N LYS A 117 5.78 7.32 19.16
CA LYS A 117 6.22 6.06 18.54
C LYS A 117 5.98 6.11 17.04
N VAL A 118 6.84 5.44 16.26
CA VAL A 118 6.66 5.33 14.81
C VAL A 118 6.35 3.88 14.44
N ILE A 119 5.41 3.70 13.54
CA ILE A 119 5.13 2.45 12.82
C ILE A 119 5.56 2.67 11.38
N GLU A 120 6.52 1.89 10.88
CA GLU A 120 6.81 1.81 9.46
C GLU A 120 5.70 1.00 8.77
N TYR A 121 4.97 1.63 7.89
CA TYR A 121 3.84 1.03 7.17
C TYR A 121 4.23 0.73 5.73
N ASP A 122 4.17 -0.53 5.34
CA ASP A 122 4.52 -1.03 4.00
C ASP A 122 6.00 -0.85 3.62
N ARG A 123 6.58 0.34 3.76
CA ARG A 123 7.95 0.68 3.36
C ARG A 123 8.89 0.77 4.56
N GLN A 124 9.89 -0.09 4.59
CA GLN A 124 10.88 -0.13 5.68
C GLN A 124 11.93 0.98 5.55
N VAL A 125 12.25 1.63 6.67
CA VAL A 125 13.33 2.62 6.81
C VAL A 125 14.58 1.92 7.35
N LYS A 126 15.48 1.46 6.48
CA LYS A 126 16.71 0.79 6.90
C LYS A 126 17.57 1.67 7.79
N GLY A 127 17.88 1.19 9.00
CA GLY A 127 18.63 1.93 10.02
C GLY A 127 17.78 2.92 10.81
N GLY A 128 16.47 2.93 10.61
CA GLY A 128 15.51 3.71 11.39
C GLY A 128 15.35 3.20 12.82
N SER A 129 14.52 3.91 13.59
CA SER A 129 14.28 3.66 15.02
C SER A 129 12.78 3.47 15.35
N ALA A 130 11.99 3.03 14.37
CA ALA A 130 10.57 2.74 14.56
C ALA A 130 10.34 1.68 15.64
N ALA A 131 9.14 1.67 16.23
CA ALA A 131 8.75 0.67 17.21
C ALA A 131 8.42 -0.68 16.56
N ILE A 132 7.90 -0.67 15.35
CA ILE A 132 7.53 -1.86 14.58
C ILE A 132 7.42 -1.54 13.07
N TYR A 133 7.78 -2.52 12.24
CA TYR A 133 7.51 -2.53 10.80
C TYR A 133 6.31 -3.43 10.51
N ILE A 134 5.33 -2.92 9.77
CA ILE A 134 4.12 -3.67 9.39
C ILE A 134 3.98 -3.65 7.87
N SER A 135 4.08 -4.83 7.26
CA SER A 135 4.10 -4.95 5.81
C SER A 135 3.75 -6.36 5.35
N PHE A 136 3.80 -6.55 4.04
CA PHE A 136 3.80 -7.87 3.41
C PHE A 136 5.23 -8.40 3.24
N ASP A 137 5.37 -9.73 3.09
CA ASP A 137 6.66 -10.33 2.73
C ASP A 137 7.06 -9.89 1.30
N GLY A 138 7.91 -8.85 1.23
CA GLY A 138 8.34 -8.29 -0.05
C GLY A 138 9.17 -9.28 -0.90
N ARG A 139 9.95 -10.18 -0.25
CA ARG A 139 10.68 -11.21 -0.99
C ARG A 139 9.72 -12.23 -1.60
N ALA A 140 8.71 -12.67 -0.84
CA ALA A 140 7.67 -13.56 -1.34
C ALA A 140 6.87 -12.91 -2.49
N VAL A 141 6.59 -11.58 -2.42
CA VAL A 141 6.00 -10.85 -3.56
C VAL A 141 6.83 -11.05 -4.82
N GLY A 142 8.14 -10.78 -4.75
CA GLY A 142 9.02 -10.95 -5.92
C GLY A 142 9.09 -12.39 -6.42
N VAL A 143 9.12 -13.38 -5.54
CA VAL A 143 9.08 -14.81 -5.92
C VAL A 143 7.79 -15.14 -6.69
N LEU A 144 6.63 -14.63 -6.23
CA LEU A 144 5.36 -14.82 -6.94
C LEU A 144 5.37 -14.14 -8.31
N GLN A 145 5.97 -12.94 -8.42
CA GLN A 145 6.15 -12.24 -9.71
C GLN A 145 7.01 -13.04 -10.68
N GLY A 146 8.18 -13.52 -10.24
CA GLY A 146 9.06 -14.35 -11.07
C GLY A 146 8.40 -15.64 -11.54
N LYS A 147 7.71 -16.36 -10.64
CA LYS A 147 6.90 -17.54 -10.99
C LYS A 147 5.78 -17.21 -11.98
N GLY A 148 5.14 -16.04 -11.82
CA GLY A 148 4.10 -15.55 -12.72
C GLY A 148 4.63 -15.28 -14.13
N VAL A 149 5.83 -14.68 -14.27
CA VAL A 149 6.47 -14.50 -15.59
C VAL A 149 6.74 -15.85 -16.24
N VAL A 150 7.32 -16.81 -15.51
CA VAL A 150 7.57 -18.17 -16.03
C VAL A 150 6.29 -18.86 -16.48
N ALA A 151 5.22 -18.77 -15.67
CA ALA A 151 3.92 -19.34 -16.01
C ALA A 151 3.33 -18.69 -17.28
N GLY A 152 3.46 -17.35 -17.40
CA GLY A 152 3.02 -16.62 -18.60
C GLY A 152 3.78 -17.04 -19.86
N LEU A 153 5.11 -17.20 -19.79
CA LEU A 153 5.91 -17.68 -20.91
C LEU A 153 5.48 -19.07 -21.36
N LYS A 154 5.16 -19.97 -20.42
CA LYS A 154 4.64 -21.31 -20.72
C LYS A 154 3.25 -21.24 -21.38
N ALA A 155 2.33 -20.45 -20.82
CA ALA A 155 0.98 -20.28 -21.33
C ALA A 155 0.95 -19.67 -22.76
N LEU A 156 1.90 -18.78 -23.06
CA LEU A 156 2.07 -18.19 -24.40
C LEU A 156 2.88 -19.06 -25.38
N GLY A 157 3.35 -20.24 -24.97
CA GLY A 157 4.12 -21.14 -25.83
C GLY A 157 5.51 -20.60 -26.21
N THR A 158 6.07 -19.65 -25.45
CA THR A 158 7.36 -19.02 -25.73
C THR A 158 8.49 -19.55 -24.86
N TYR A 159 8.19 -20.26 -23.78
CA TYR A 159 9.17 -20.70 -22.78
C TYR A 159 10.34 -21.52 -23.37
N SER A 160 10.07 -22.45 -24.29
CA SER A 160 11.09 -23.30 -24.92
C SER A 160 11.93 -22.59 -26.01
N LYS A 161 11.58 -21.34 -26.34
CA LYS A 161 12.22 -20.57 -27.42
C LYS A 161 13.32 -19.63 -26.93
N LYS A 162 13.86 -19.86 -25.73
CA LYS A 162 14.85 -19.01 -25.06
C LYS A 162 14.42 -17.53 -25.02
N PRO A 163 13.22 -17.24 -24.43
CA PRO A 163 12.64 -15.91 -24.47
C PRO A 163 13.49 -14.88 -23.71
N VAL A 164 13.48 -13.64 -24.19
CA VAL A 164 14.09 -12.49 -23.53
C VAL A 164 13.12 -11.99 -22.46
N VAL A 165 13.60 -11.87 -21.21
CA VAL A 165 12.84 -11.33 -20.09
C VAL A 165 13.51 -10.07 -19.59
N ALA A 166 12.79 -8.94 -19.67
CA ALA A 166 13.22 -7.67 -19.12
C ALA A 166 12.73 -7.50 -17.66
N GLU A 167 13.36 -6.60 -16.92
CA GLU A 167 13.01 -6.33 -15.54
C GLU A 167 12.78 -4.82 -15.34
N LEU A 168 11.57 -4.44 -14.95
CA LEU A 168 11.16 -3.05 -14.69
C LEU A 168 10.95 -2.89 -13.19
N HIS A 169 12.01 -2.43 -12.49
CA HIS A 169 12.04 -2.32 -11.05
C HIS A 169 11.29 -1.08 -10.54
N GLY A 170 10.94 -1.07 -9.27
CA GLY A 170 10.35 0.09 -8.60
C GLY A 170 11.34 1.22 -8.32
N GLY A 171 10.97 2.16 -7.44
CA GLY A 171 11.82 3.30 -7.07
C GLY A 171 13.00 2.90 -6.17
N GLN A 172 14.19 3.45 -6.40
CA GLN A 172 15.40 3.12 -5.64
C GLN A 172 15.40 3.66 -4.19
N THR A 173 14.51 4.62 -3.87
CA THR A 173 14.38 5.15 -2.52
C THR A 173 13.50 4.29 -1.61
N ASP A 174 12.85 3.27 -2.17
CA ASP A 174 11.97 2.31 -1.49
C ASP A 174 12.65 0.95 -1.38
N ASN A 175 12.86 0.48 -0.14
CA ASN A 175 13.45 -0.83 0.13
C ASN A 175 12.66 -1.99 -0.50
N ASN A 176 11.35 -1.85 -0.69
CA ASN A 176 10.52 -2.87 -1.34
C ASN A 176 10.98 -3.20 -2.75
N SER A 177 11.48 -2.20 -3.50
CA SER A 177 12.03 -2.41 -4.85
C SER A 177 13.14 -3.46 -4.87
N PHE A 178 14.02 -3.43 -3.86
CA PHE A 178 15.12 -4.39 -3.73
C PHE A 178 14.64 -5.76 -3.24
N LEU A 179 13.64 -5.80 -2.35
CA LEU A 179 13.04 -7.05 -1.90
C LEU A 179 12.33 -7.78 -3.05
N PHE A 180 11.54 -7.06 -3.84
CA PHE A 180 10.86 -7.64 -5.02
C PHE A 180 11.88 -8.11 -6.05
N LYS A 181 12.87 -7.25 -6.37
CA LYS A 181 13.99 -7.61 -7.27
C LYS A 181 14.66 -8.89 -6.82
N GLY A 182 15.12 -8.98 -5.57
CA GLY A 182 15.75 -10.18 -5.03
C GLY A 182 14.82 -11.41 -5.05
N GLY A 183 13.52 -11.20 -4.92
CA GLY A 183 12.51 -12.26 -5.02
C GLY A 183 12.37 -12.80 -6.43
N TYR A 184 12.06 -11.98 -7.45
CA TYR A 184 11.90 -12.50 -8.81
C TYR A 184 13.22 -12.94 -9.43
N GLU A 185 14.35 -12.29 -9.13
CA GLU A 185 15.66 -12.75 -9.58
C GLU A 185 16.02 -14.12 -8.99
N SER A 186 15.58 -14.45 -7.77
CA SER A 186 15.80 -15.81 -7.21
C SER A 186 15.13 -16.91 -8.03
N VAL A 187 14.07 -16.57 -8.79
CA VAL A 187 13.39 -17.49 -9.73
C VAL A 187 13.98 -17.42 -11.13
N LEU A 188 14.32 -16.21 -11.61
CA LEU A 188 14.72 -16.01 -13.00
C LEU A 188 16.22 -16.24 -13.24
N ASN A 189 17.10 -15.90 -12.27
CA ASN A 189 18.55 -16.04 -12.44
C ASN A 189 19.02 -17.50 -12.72
N PRO A 190 18.48 -18.53 -12.06
CA PRO A 190 18.81 -19.91 -12.42
C PRO A 190 18.46 -20.24 -13.89
N LEU A 191 17.35 -19.68 -14.40
CA LEU A 191 16.89 -19.89 -15.78
C LEU A 191 17.70 -19.08 -16.81
N TYR A 192 18.24 -17.94 -16.41
CA TYR A 192 19.23 -17.20 -17.22
C TYR A 192 20.55 -17.97 -17.26
N LYS A 193 21.01 -18.49 -16.11
CA LYS A 193 22.29 -19.20 -16.00
C LYS A 193 22.33 -20.48 -16.84
N ASN A 194 21.23 -21.22 -16.87
CA ASN A 194 21.14 -22.47 -17.65
C ASN A 194 20.71 -22.26 -19.11
N GLY A 195 20.54 -21.02 -19.57
CA GLY A 195 20.19 -20.68 -20.94
C GLY A 195 18.72 -20.93 -21.33
N THR A 196 17.84 -21.29 -20.38
CA THR A 196 16.39 -21.42 -20.62
C THR A 196 15.78 -20.09 -21.00
N LEU A 197 16.19 -19.01 -20.32
CA LEU A 197 15.79 -17.64 -20.61
C LEU A 197 17.01 -16.80 -20.99
N LYS A 198 16.78 -15.73 -21.76
CA LYS A 198 17.78 -14.69 -22.02
C LYS A 198 17.50 -13.50 -21.12
N LYS A 199 18.51 -13.02 -20.38
CA LYS A 199 18.39 -11.81 -19.56
C LYS A 199 18.30 -10.60 -20.47
N GLY A 200 17.17 -9.89 -20.39
CA GLY A 200 16.89 -8.65 -21.12
C GLY A 200 17.41 -7.41 -20.38
N PRO A 201 17.06 -6.21 -20.89
CA PRO A 201 17.31 -4.95 -20.19
C PRO A 201 16.64 -4.91 -18.82
N GLN A 202 17.29 -4.21 -17.88
CA GLN A 202 16.72 -3.97 -16.55
C GLN A 202 16.94 -2.53 -16.13
N GLN A 203 15.96 -1.95 -15.45
CA GLN A 203 16.06 -0.56 -14.95
C GLN A 203 15.12 -0.30 -13.80
N PHE A 204 15.58 0.53 -12.84
CA PHE A 204 14.74 1.11 -11.80
C PHE A 204 13.91 2.25 -12.36
N THR A 205 12.69 2.39 -11.84
CA THR A 205 11.76 3.46 -12.20
C THR A 205 11.75 4.51 -11.10
N PRO A 206 12.39 5.70 -11.31
CA PRO A 206 12.46 6.73 -10.29
C PRO A 206 11.07 7.13 -9.79
N GLY A 207 10.87 7.10 -8.46
CA GLY A 207 9.61 7.48 -7.81
C GLY A 207 8.42 6.56 -8.12
N TRP A 208 8.63 5.35 -8.67
CA TRP A 208 7.54 4.48 -9.16
C TRP A 208 6.65 5.15 -10.22
N ASP A 209 7.19 6.13 -10.94
CA ASP A 209 6.44 6.96 -11.89
C ASP A 209 6.06 6.17 -13.14
N ASN A 210 4.76 6.02 -13.40
CA ASN A 210 4.22 5.23 -14.50
C ASN A 210 4.57 5.82 -15.88
N GLN A 211 4.72 7.16 -16.01
CA GLN A 211 5.12 7.78 -17.26
C GLN A 211 6.59 7.50 -17.56
N LYS A 212 7.46 7.62 -16.54
CA LYS A 212 8.87 7.21 -16.66
C LYS A 212 9.01 5.73 -16.98
N ALA A 213 8.19 4.86 -16.37
CA ALA A 213 8.14 3.44 -16.70
C ALA A 213 7.83 3.20 -18.18
N GLY A 214 6.87 3.93 -18.74
CA GLY A 214 6.55 3.87 -20.17
C GLY A 214 7.74 4.25 -21.03
N THR A 215 8.40 5.38 -20.76
CA THR A 215 9.61 5.82 -21.48
C THR A 215 10.74 4.80 -21.37
N ILE A 216 10.99 4.26 -20.17
CA ILE A 216 12.01 3.23 -19.93
C ILE A 216 11.71 1.97 -20.74
N PHE A 217 10.47 1.50 -20.72
CA PHE A 217 10.12 0.29 -21.47
C PHE A 217 10.16 0.50 -23.00
N GLU A 218 9.78 1.69 -23.49
CA GLU A 218 9.98 2.06 -24.90
C GLU A 218 11.46 1.98 -25.32
N GLN A 219 12.37 2.48 -24.48
CA GLN A 219 13.82 2.35 -24.72
C GLN A 219 14.29 0.89 -24.71
N MET A 220 13.71 0.06 -23.80
CA MET A 220 14.00 -1.39 -23.78
C MET A 220 13.54 -2.07 -25.07
N LEU A 221 12.35 -1.72 -25.60
CA LEU A 221 11.85 -2.24 -26.88
C LEU A 221 12.76 -1.85 -28.05
N VAL A 222 13.21 -0.60 -28.11
CA VAL A 222 14.16 -0.14 -29.15
C VAL A 222 15.46 -0.91 -29.06
N LYS A 223 16.08 -1.00 -27.87
CA LYS A 223 17.34 -1.70 -27.63
C LYS A 223 17.28 -3.17 -28.04
N THR A 224 16.14 -3.81 -27.87
CA THR A 224 15.93 -5.22 -28.19
C THR A 224 15.31 -5.48 -29.56
N LYS A 225 15.09 -4.44 -30.38
CA LYS A 225 14.34 -4.53 -31.64
C LYS A 225 12.98 -5.21 -31.46
N ASN A 226 12.25 -4.81 -30.41
CA ASN A 226 10.96 -5.39 -29.96
C ASN A 226 11.03 -6.87 -29.54
N ASN A 227 12.20 -7.41 -29.30
CA ASN A 227 12.39 -8.83 -28.95
C ASN A 227 12.37 -9.02 -27.41
N ILE A 228 11.21 -8.81 -26.78
CA ILE A 228 10.96 -9.08 -25.35
C ILE A 228 9.69 -9.94 -25.25
N GLN A 229 9.77 -11.09 -24.61
CA GLN A 229 8.67 -12.03 -24.43
C GLN A 229 8.15 -12.06 -22.99
N GLY A 230 8.89 -11.48 -22.06
CA GLY A 230 8.44 -11.36 -20.66
C GLY A 230 8.98 -10.12 -19.98
N VAL A 231 8.23 -9.61 -18.99
CA VAL A 231 8.65 -8.51 -18.13
C VAL A 231 8.30 -8.82 -16.68
N ALA A 232 9.31 -8.80 -15.81
CA ALA A 232 9.09 -8.71 -14.37
C ALA A 232 8.87 -7.23 -14.01
N ALA A 233 7.60 -6.80 -14.01
CA ALA A 233 7.20 -5.46 -13.60
C ALA A 233 6.86 -5.45 -12.11
N ALA A 234 7.43 -4.51 -11.36
CA ALA A 234 7.38 -4.51 -9.91
C ALA A 234 5.98 -4.16 -9.33
N ASN A 235 5.11 -3.45 -10.07
CA ASN A 235 3.72 -3.25 -9.69
C ASN A 235 2.79 -3.11 -10.91
N ASP A 236 1.47 -3.01 -10.68
CA ASP A 236 0.46 -2.91 -11.74
C ASP A 236 0.52 -1.59 -12.52
N GLY A 237 0.97 -0.50 -11.89
CA GLY A 237 1.16 0.77 -12.59
C GLY A 237 2.25 0.66 -13.65
N LEU A 238 3.39 0.09 -13.29
CA LEU A 238 4.50 -0.20 -14.21
C LEU A 238 4.09 -1.23 -15.27
N ALA A 239 3.36 -2.28 -14.87
CA ALA A 239 2.83 -3.27 -15.81
C ALA A 239 1.85 -2.64 -16.82
N ASN A 240 0.99 -1.72 -16.38
CA ASN A 240 0.09 -0.99 -17.27
C ASN A 240 0.86 -0.11 -18.27
N ALA A 241 1.95 0.54 -17.86
CA ALA A 241 2.82 1.29 -18.76
C ALA A 241 3.42 0.39 -19.86
N VAL A 242 3.83 -0.84 -19.50
CA VAL A 242 4.25 -1.88 -20.46
C VAL A 242 3.13 -2.21 -21.43
N VAL A 243 1.90 -2.45 -20.94
CA VAL A 243 0.73 -2.75 -21.79
C VAL A 243 0.42 -1.61 -22.77
N VAL A 244 0.48 -0.36 -22.30
CA VAL A 244 0.26 0.83 -23.15
C VAL A 244 1.31 0.89 -24.27
N ALA A 245 2.58 0.72 -23.95
CA ALA A 245 3.66 0.75 -24.94
C ALA A 245 3.54 -0.38 -25.97
N LEU A 246 3.20 -1.61 -25.54
CA LEU A 246 2.95 -2.72 -26.46
C LEU A 246 1.79 -2.44 -27.43
N LYS A 247 0.67 -1.91 -26.91
CA LYS A 247 -0.49 -1.55 -27.73
C LYS A 247 -0.18 -0.44 -28.73
N ALA A 248 0.53 0.61 -28.30
CA ALA A 248 0.93 1.72 -29.18
C ALA A 248 1.78 1.23 -30.37
N ARG A 249 2.62 0.21 -30.15
CA ARG A 249 3.44 -0.42 -31.20
C ARG A 249 2.76 -1.59 -31.91
N LYS A 250 1.47 -1.84 -31.65
CA LYS A 250 0.71 -2.98 -32.22
C LYS A 250 1.37 -4.35 -31.96
N LEU A 251 2.10 -4.47 -30.83
CA LEU A 251 2.74 -5.73 -30.42
C LEU A 251 1.72 -6.62 -29.69
N LYS A 252 2.01 -7.92 -29.65
CA LYS A 252 1.18 -8.91 -28.96
C LYS A 252 1.41 -8.87 -27.44
N PRO A 253 0.46 -9.37 -26.62
CA PRO A 253 0.68 -9.60 -25.20
C PRO A 253 1.91 -10.47 -24.93
N ILE A 254 2.60 -10.19 -23.84
CA ILE A 254 3.78 -10.91 -23.35
C ILE A 254 3.55 -11.39 -21.91
N ALA A 255 4.42 -12.27 -21.40
CA ALA A 255 4.38 -12.65 -19.99
C ALA A 255 4.70 -11.44 -19.12
N LEU A 256 3.76 -11.02 -18.27
CA LEU A 256 3.87 -9.77 -17.52
C LEU A 256 3.39 -9.95 -16.08
N SER A 257 4.27 -9.66 -15.12
CA SER A 257 3.89 -9.62 -13.71
C SER A 257 3.38 -8.23 -13.31
N GLY A 258 2.79 -8.17 -12.12
CA GLY A 258 2.40 -6.94 -11.45
C GLY A 258 2.25 -7.16 -9.94
N GLN A 259 1.78 -6.14 -9.24
CA GLN A 259 1.49 -6.16 -7.81
C GLN A 259 0.49 -5.05 -7.48
N ASP A 260 -0.26 -5.21 -6.41
CA ASP A 260 -1.27 -4.38 -5.77
C ASP A 260 -2.72 -4.76 -6.13
N ALA A 261 -2.94 -5.65 -7.09
CA ALA A 261 -4.28 -6.09 -7.53
C ALA A 261 -5.21 -4.89 -7.80
N THR A 262 -4.70 -3.90 -8.55
CA THR A 262 -5.47 -2.71 -8.91
C THR A 262 -6.60 -3.06 -9.90
N PRO A 263 -7.69 -2.28 -9.97
CA PRO A 263 -8.73 -2.50 -10.97
C PRO A 263 -8.16 -2.61 -12.40
N GLN A 264 -7.20 -1.74 -12.77
CA GLN A 264 -6.56 -1.77 -14.09
C GLN A 264 -5.68 -3.02 -14.28
N GLY A 265 -4.93 -3.42 -13.24
CA GLY A 265 -4.13 -4.66 -13.28
C GLY A 265 -5.02 -5.89 -13.50
N VAL A 266 -6.17 -5.97 -12.80
CA VAL A 266 -7.14 -7.05 -12.98
C VAL A 266 -7.79 -6.99 -14.37
N GLN A 267 -8.12 -5.81 -14.89
CA GLN A 267 -8.59 -5.63 -16.27
C GLN A 267 -7.58 -6.14 -17.29
N ASN A 268 -6.29 -5.85 -17.10
CA ASN A 268 -5.23 -6.36 -17.97
C ASN A 268 -5.11 -7.89 -17.89
N ILE A 269 -5.30 -8.48 -16.70
CA ILE A 269 -5.27 -9.94 -16.50
C ILE A 269 -6.43 -10.61 -17.24
N ILE A 270 -7.67 -10.17 -17.02
CA ILE A 270 -8.85 -10.81 -17.63
C ILE A 270 -8.87 -10.65 -19.13
N SER A 271 -8.30 -9.56 -19.67
CA SER A 271 -8.17 -9.31 -21.10
C SER A 271 -6.91 -9.93 -21.75
N GLY A 272 -6.05 -10.59 -20.93
CA GLY A 272 -4.88 -11.33 -21.43
C GLY A 272 -3.62 -10.50 -21.67
N TRP A 273 -3.58 -9.24 -21.24
CA TRP A 273 -2.42 -8.36 -21.39
C TRP A 273 -1.42 -8.46 -20.24
N GLN A 274 -1.83 -8.97 -19.09
CA GLN A 274 -0.99 -9.21 -17.93
C GLN A 274 -1.23 -10.63 -17.43
N THR A 275 -0.17 -11.34 -17.03
CA THR A 275 -0.27 -12.74 -16.59
C THR A 275 -0.86 -12.83 -15.19
N MET A 276 -0.36 -12.00 -14.29
CA MET A 276 -0.74 -12.04 -12.88
C MET A 276 -0.44 -10.71 -12.17
N THR A 277 -1.06 -10.53 -11.03
CA THR A 277 -0.68 -9.53 -10.04
C THR A 277 -0.51 -10.19 -8.67
N VAL A 278 0.23 -9.54 -7.77
CA VAL A 278 0.30 -9.95 -6.38
C VAL A 278 -0.65 -9.11 -5.55
N TRP A 279 -1.62 -9.76 -4.93
CA TRP A 279 -2.54 -9.10 -4.03
C TRP A 279 -1.94 -8.98 -2.63
N LYS A 280 -1.89 -7.76 -2.17
CA LYS A 280 -1.60 -7.36 -0.81
C LYS A 280 -2.91 -6.82 -0.20
N ASP A 281 -3.60 -7.61 0.61
CA ASP A 281 -4.87 -7.19 1.21
C ASP A 281 -4.63 -6.04 2.20
N THR A 282 -4.76 -4.81 1.73
CA THR A 282 -4.52 -3.58 2.50
C THR A 282 -5.42 -3.45 3.72
N ARG A 283 -6.57 -4.14 3.75
CA ARG A 283 -7.45 -4.19 4.92
C ARG A 283 -6.78 -4.89 6.10
N LYS A 284 -6.01 -5.96 5.83
CA LYS A 284 -5.21 -6.66 6.85
C LYS A 284 -4.06 -5.79 7.35
N LEU A 285 -3.39 -5.10 6.42
CA LEU A 285 -2.31 -4.18 6.74
C LEU A 285 -2.79 -3.02 7.61
N ALA A 286 -3.87 -2.36 7.20
CA ALA A 286 -4.49 -1.26 7.93
C ALA A 286 -4.98 -1.70 9.33
N THR A 287 -5.65 -2.87 9.43
CA THR A 287 -6.11 -3.41 10.72
C THR A 287 -4.94 -3.71 11.66
N ALA A 288 -3.87 -4.36 11.15
CA ALA A 288 -2.68 -4.63 11.95
C ALA A 288 -2.02 -3.34 12.45
N SER A 289 -1.91 -2.33 11.58
CA SER A 289 -1.30 -1.04 11.90
C SER A 289 -2.16 -0.22 12.87
N ALA A 290 -3.47 -0.23 12.72
CA ALA A 290 -4.38 0.43 13.65
C ALA A 290 -4.30 -0.22 15.05
N ASN A 291 -4.31 -1.55 15.13
CA ASN A 291 -4.15 -2.27 16.40
C ASN A 291 -2.80 -1.98 17.06
N ALA A 292 -1.72 -1.94 16.26
CA ALA A 292 -0.39 -1.59 16.76
C ALA A 292 -0.33 -0.15 17.27
N ALA A 293 -0.94 0.80 16.54
CA ALA A 293 -0.98 2.21 16.93
C ALA A 293 -1.74 2.39 18.25
N ILE A 294 -2.87 1.71 18.42
CA ILE A 294 -3.67 1.74 19.65
C ILE A 294 -2.87 1.15 20.83
N ALA A 295 -2.17 0.03 20.63
CA ALA A 295 -1.33 -0.57 21.65
C ALA A 295 -0.21 0.39 22.06
N LEU A 296 0.52 0.97 21.09
CA LEU A 296 1.61 1.91 21.36
C LEU A 296 1.14 3.20 22.04
N ALA A 297 -0.04 3.73 21.66
CA ALA A 297 -0.64 4.91 22.30
C ALA A 297 -1.01 4.66 23.78
N LYS A 298 -1.25 3.39 24.14
CA LYS A 298 -1.49 2.93 25.53
C LYS A 298 -0.22 2.49 26.25
N GLY A 299 0.97 2.66 25.66
CA GLY A 299 2.23 2.18 26.25
C GLY A 299 2.42 0.66 26.23
N GLN A 300 1.60 -0.05 25.45
CA GLN A 300 1.64 -1.50 25.33
C GLN A 300 2.51 -1.94 24.13
N LYS A 301 3.07 -3.16 24.21
CA LYS A 301 3.78 -3.75 23.06
C LYS A 301 2.79 -4.21 21.99
N PRO A 302 3.00 -3.84 20.70
CA PRO A 302 2.16 -4.32 19.63
C PRO A 302 2.42 -5.79 19.32
N ARG A 303 1.41 -6.47 18.77
CA ARG A 303 1.57 -7.84 18.26
C ARG A 303 2.60 -7.84 17.12
N GLN A 304 3.47 -8.83 17.10
CA GLN A 304 4.46 -9.06 16.04
C GLN A 304 4.43 -10.51 15.57
N THR A 305 4.92 -10.77 14.36
CA THR A 305 5.11 -12.12 13.80
C THR A 305 6.57 -12.55 13.80
N GLY A 306 7.49 -11.64 14.10
CA GLY A 306 8.93 -11.85 14.11
C GLY A 306 9.70 -10.55 14.05
N THR A 307 10.89 -10.60 13.48
CA THR A 307 11.75 -9.44 13.27
C THR A 307 12.24 -9.39 11.81
N VAL A 308 12.65 -8.21 11.36
CA VAL A 308 13.33 -8.01 10.08
C VAL A 308 14.70 -7.37 10.30
N ALA A 309 15.65 -7.63 9.40
CA ALA A 309 16.94 -6.94 9.43
C ALA A 309 16.75 -5.45 9.22
N ASN A 310 17.42 -4.63 10.06
CA ASN A 310 17.30 -3.16 10.04
C ASN A 310 18.67 -2.44 9.94
N GLY A 311 19.66 -3.09 9.38
CA GLY A 311 21.05 -2.67 9.28
C GLY A 311 22.00 -3.71 9.85
N PRO A 312 23.32 -3.50 9.76
CA PRO A 312 24.30 -4.44 10.28
C PRO A 312 24.08 -4.74 11.78
N GLY A 313 23.85 -6.02 12.11
CA GLY A 313 23.63 -6.47 13.48
C GLY A 313 22.36 -5.96 14.18
N LYS A 314 21.46 -5.26 13.47
CA LYS A 314 20.22 -4.70 14.04
C LYS A 314 19.00 -5.37 13.46
N THR A 315 18.00 -5.60 14.31
CA THR A 315 16.67 -6.07 13.91
C THR A 315 15.59 -5.08 14.35
N LEU A 316 14.44 -5.13 13.69
CA LEU A 316 13.25 -4.36 14.00
C LEU A 316 12.09 -5.34 14.21
N PRO A 317 11.30 -5.21 15.29
CA PRO A 317 10.05 -5.97 15.43
C PRO A 317 9.18 -5.80 14.17
N ALA A 318 8.55 -6.87 13.72
CA ALA A 318 7.77 -6.83 12.50
C ALA A 318 6.47 -7.64 12.59
N PHE A 319 5.45 -7.15 11.89
CA PHE A 319 4.23 -7.89 11.58
C PHE A 319 4.15 -8.08 10.06
N ILE A 320 4.48 -9.28 9.60
CA ILE A 320 4.61 -9.60 8.18
C ILE A 320 3.41 -10.43 7.72
N ILE A 321 2.75 -9.96 6.67
CA ILE A 321 1.54 -10.56 6.10
C ILE A 321 1.92 -11.30 4.81
N PRO A 322 1.47 -12.55 4.59
CA PRO A 322 1.74 -13.26 3.36
C PRO A 322 0.98 -12.63 2.18
N PRO A 323 1.64 -12.41 1.01
CA PRO A 323 0.98 -11.98 -0.21
C PRO A 323 0.30 -13.14 -0.93
N VAL A 324 -0.64 -12.83 -1.84
CA VAL A 324 -1.39 -13.82 -2.64
C VAL A 324 -1.23 -13.55 -4.13
N SER A 325 -0.96 -14.60 -4.91
CA SER A 325 -0.92 -14.50 -6.38
C SER A 325 -2.33 -14.50 -6.96
N ILE A 326 -2.62 -13.52 -7.81
CA ILE A 326 -3.88 -13.38 -8.54
C ILE A 326 -3.61 -13.49 -10.04
N ASN A 327 -4.40 -14.32 -10.71
CA ASN A 327 -4.36 -14.50 -12.14
C ASN A 327 -5.78 -14.67 -12.71
N LYS A 328 -5.90 -15.04 -13.98
CA LYS A 328 -7.19 -15.17 -14.66
C LYS A 328 -8.13 -16.23 -14.06
N THR A 329 -7.59 -17.22 -13.33
CA THR A 329 -8.41 -18.29 -12.76
C THR A 329 -9.00 -17.96 -11.39
N ASN A 330 -8.37 -17.04 -10.64
CA ASN A 330 -8.75 -16.77 -9.25
C ASN A 330 -9.07 -15.29 -8.94
N TYR A 331 -9.06 -14.38 -9.94
CA TYR A 331 -9.27 -12.94 -9.72
C TYR A 331 -10.61 -12.60 -9.05
N LYS A 332 -11.64 -13.45 -9.20
CA LYS A 332 -12.97 -13.23 -8.61
C LYS A 332 -12.93 -13.14 -7.08
N GLN A 333 -11.92 -13.75 -6.42
CA GLN A 333 -11.76 -13.63 -4.96
C GLN A 333 -11.56 -12.16 -4.49
N LEU A 334 -11.08 -11.28 -5.37
CA LEU A 334 -10.94 -9.86 -5.06
C LEU A 334 -12.29 -9.16 -4.87
N PHE A 335 -13.37 -9.70 -5.44
CA PHE A 335 -14.72 -9.14 -5.30
C PHE A 335 -15.34 -9.39 -3.92
N ASN A 336 -14.67 -10.14 -3.04
CA ASN A 336 -15.07 -10.33 -1.65
C ASN A 336 -14.69 -9.11 -0.79
N GLY A 337 -15.21 -7.94 -1.18
CA GLY A 337 -15.05 -6.68 -0.44
C GLY A 337 -13.71 -5.99 -0.59
N TYR A 338 -12.82 -6.42 -1.52
CA TYR A 338 -11.58 -5.71 -1.83
C TYR A 338 -11.75 -4.80 -3.05
N LEU A 339 -12.24 -5.33 -4.17
CA LEU A 339 -12.61 -4.57 -5.36
C LEU A 339 -14.11 -4.70 -5.63
N LYS A 340 -14.72 -3.65 -6.16
CA LYS A 340 -16.08 -3.72 -6.70
C LYS A 340 -16.03 -4.35 -8.09
N ARG A 341 -16.94 -5.32 -8.35
CA ARG A 341 -17.06 -5.92 -9.68
C ARG A 341 -17.30 -4.84 -10.77
N SER A 342 -18.06 -3.80 -10.45
CA SER A 342 -18.35 -2.67 -11.36
C SER A 342 -17.12 -1.84 -11.74
N GLU A 343 -16.07 -1.82 -10.91
CA GLU A 343 -14.81 -1.12 -11.21
C GLU A 343 -13.96 -1.89 -12.23
N VAL A 344 -13.99 -3.22 -12.15
CA VAL A 344 -13.22 -4.11 -13.03
C VAL A 344 -13.99 -4.43 -14.31
N CYS A 345 -15.27 -4.81 -14.18
CA CYS A 345 -16.10 -5.35 -15.25
C CYS A 345 -16.90 -4.27 -15.99
N ARG A 346 -16.26 -3.15 -16.36
CA ARG A 346 -16.90 -2.02 -17.04
C ARG A 346 -16.39 -1.84 -18.48
N GLY A 347 -17.22 -1.20 -19.32
CA GLY A 347 -16.85 -0.88 -20.70
C GLY A 347 -16.39 -2.11 -21.47
N ALA A 348 -15.30 -1.99 -22.21
CA ALA A 348 -14.73 -3.06 -23.03
C ALA A 348 -14.31 -4.32 -22.23
N TYR A 349 -14.17 -4.21 -20.91
CA TYR A 349 -13.76 -5.34 -20.03
C TYR A 349 -14.94 -6.20 -19.56
N ALA A 350 -16.19 -5.73 -19.66
CA ALA A 350 -17.38 -6.47 -19.23
C ALA A 350 -17.47 -7.88 -19.83
N LYS A 351 -17.12 -8.01 -21.11
CA LYS A 351 -17.13 -9.29 -21.85
C LYS A 351 -16.16 -10.35 -21.32
N TYR A 352 -15.12 -9.94 -20.55
CA TYR A 352 -14.11 -10.84 -19.98
C TYR A 352 -14.47 -11.31 -18.55
N CYS A 353 -15.48 -10.73 -17.93
CA CYS A 353 -15.90 -11.01 -16.55
C CYS A 353 -16.97 -12.14 -16.46
N LYS A 354 -16.71 -13.26 -17.10
CA LYS A 354 -17.63 -14.42 -17.10
C LYS A 354 -17.56 -15.19 -15.78
#